data_af2d9551ec7cd5c6adc770b2ef3be85c
#
_entry.id   af2d9551ec7cd5c6adc770b2ef3be85c
#
_cell.length_a   1.000
_cell.length_b   1.000
_cell.length_c   1.000
_cell.angle_alpha   90.00
_cell.angle_beta   90.00
_cell.angle_gamma   90.00
#
_symmetry.space_group_name_H-M   'P 1'
#
loop_
_entity.id
_entity.type
_entity.pdbx_description
1 polymer ?
#
loop_
_entity_poly.entity_id
_entity_poly.type
_entity_poly.pdbx_seq_one_letter_code
_entity_poly.pdbx_strand_id
1 'polypeptide(L)'
;MKKKLLLATTCFLSATALAEDINTLPKDTTKVIDIEEVVVIASPKETGKLRELPNAVSLISQKDMQINQITTLKNVSALVPNFFMPDYGSKITSAVYIRGIGSRINTPAVGLYVDNIPYIDKSAFDFNFYDIERIDILRGPQGTLYGRNTMGGLIKVHTRSPFSYQGTDVKLSYGSKSNYRSASLTHYHRWNERFAFSAGGYYEGSDGFFRNAYNGKKIDNMEAGGGRIRAIWLPSDNLKLDFTVGYDYSDEGGYPYYYTGALDKNKEEYQEHIGKISYNRDCG
;
A
#
# COMPACT_ATOMS: atom_id res chain seq x y z
N MET A 1 -33.49 -24.87 -20.49
CA MET A 1 -32.69 -25.32 -19.34
C MET A 1 -31.71 -26.36 -19.81
N LYS A 2 -30.47 -26.41 -19.38
CA LYS A 2 -29.33 -27.23 -19.80
C LYS A 2 -28.59 -26.71 -21.04
N LYS A 3 -27.57 -25.79 -20.76
CA LYS A 3 -26.39 -25.60 -21.61
C LYS A 3 -25.52 -24.49 -20.99
N LYS A 4 -24.96 -24.68 -19.80
CA LYS A 4 -23.85 -23.88 -19.24
C LYS A 4 -23.06 -24.72 -18.24
N LEU A 5 -22.47 -25.82 -18.73
CA LEU A 5 -21.58 -26.64 -17.92
C LEU A 5 -20.61 -27.38 -18.86
N LEU A 6 -19.75 -26.64 -19.53
CA LEU A 6 -18.67 -27.27 -20.32
C LEU A 6 -17.61 -26.25 -20.73
N LEU A 7 -16.99 -25.57 -19.74
CA LEU A 7 -15.77 -24.77 -20.00
C LEU A 7 -14.90 -24.57 -18.74
N ALA A 8 -14.76 -25.58 -17.93
CA ALA A 8 -13.90 -25.53 -16.73
C ALA A 8 -13.00 -26.75 -16.58
N THR A 9 -12.61 -27.43 -17.68
CA THR A 9 -11.85 -28.69 -17.54
C THR A 9 -10.67 -28.80 -18.50
N THR A 10 -9.96 -27.72 -18.81
CA THR A 10 -8.75 -27.81 -19.65
C THR A 10 -7.66 -26.83 -19.21
N CYS A 11 -7.35 -26.75 -17.92
CA CYS A 11 -6.17 -26.03 -17.44
C CYS A 11 -5.45 -26.74 -16.31
N PHE A 12 -5.45 -28.09 -16.34
CA PHE A 12 -4.65 -28.92 -15.44
C PHE A 12 -3.88 -29.92 -16.29
N LEU A 13 -2.76 -29.51 -16.89
CA LEU A 13 -1.67 -30.41 -17.26
C LEU A 13 -0.44 -29.61 -17.65
N SER A 14 0.59 -29.85 -16.90
CA SER A 14 2.03 -29.69 -17.17
C SER A 14 2.78 -28.79 -16.17
N ALA A 15 2.85 -29.23 -14.92
CA ALA A 15 3.98 -28.93 -14.08
C ALA A 15 4.82 -30.20 -13.97
N THR A 16 5.68 -30.46 -14.94
CA THR A 16 6.78 -31.41 -14.77
C THR A 16 7.86 -30.73 -13.96
N ALA A 17 7.95 -31.10 -12.71
CA ALA A 17 9.07 -30.76 -11.84
C ALA A 17 10.33 -31.43 -12.40
N LEU A 18 11.27 -30.66 -12.90
CA LEU A 18 12.67 -31.05 -13.04
C LEU A 18 13.30 -30.84 -11.66
N ALA A 19 13.45 -31.93 -10.92
CA ALA A 19 14.30 -31.98 -9.74
C ALA A 19 15.75 -32.03 -10.27
N GLU A 20 16.45 -30.90 -10.21
CA GLU A 20 17.89 -30.86 -10.38
C GLU A 20 18.59 -31.17 -9.05
N ASP A 21 19.58 -32.07 -9.12
CA ASP A 21 20.39 -32.58 -8.03
C ASP A 21 21.03 -31.49 -7.16
N ILE A 22 20.64 -31.47 -5.89
CA ILE A 22 21.27 -30.65 -4.83
C ILE A 22 22.53 -31.35 -4.32
N ASN A 23 23.55 -31.46 -5.12
CA ASN A 23 24.84 -32.03 -4.64
C ASN A 23 26.07 -31.44 -5.33
N THR A 24 26.14 -30.10 -5.45
CA THR A 24 27.45 -29.46 -5.63
C THR A 24 27.40 -28.05 -5.01
N LEU A 25 27.44 -27.97 -3.69
CA LEU A 25 27.81 -26.73 -3.01
C LEU A 25 29.35 -26.62 -3.03
N PRO A 26 29.94 -25.66 -3.71
CA PRO A 26 31.33 -25.29 -3.48
C PRO A 26 31.42 -24.64 -2.10
N LYS A 27 32.18 -25.28 -1.24
CA LYS A 27 32.58 -24.82 0.08
C LYS A 27 33.60 -23.70 -0.08
N ASP A 28 33.11 -22.47 -0.22
CA ASP A 28 33.97 -21.29 -0.09
C ASP A 28 33.29 -20.26 0.79
N THR A 29 33.63 -20.34 2.06
CA THR A 29 33.11 -19.58 3.18
C THR A 29 33.97 -18.34 3.40
N THR A 30 33.98 -17.40 2.48
CA THR A 30 34.38 -16.00 2.76
C THR A 30 33.99 -15.08 1.59
N LYS A 31 32.77 -15.15 1.11
CA LYS A 31 32.20 -13.96 0.47
C LYS A 31 31.62 -13.11 1.58
N VAL A 32 32.39 -12.13 2.02
CA VAL A 32 31.82 -10.91 2.58
C VAL A 32 30.73 -10.47 1.60
N ILE A 33 29.47 -10.65 2.00
CA ILE A 33 28.36 -10.05 1.25
C ILE A 33 28.59 -8.55 1.43
N ASP A 34 29.23 -7.96 0.46
CA ASP A 34 29.22 -6.51 0.32
C ASP A 34 27.76 -6.15 0.25
N ILE A 35 27.24 -5.59 1.33
CA ILE A 35 25.89 -5.06 1.38
C ILE A 35 25.92 -3.98 0.32
N GLU A 36 25.30 -4.25 -0.84
CA GLU A 36 25.19 -3.26 -1.91
C GLU A 36 24.72 -1.97 -1.24
N GLU A 37 25.57 -0.97 -1.33
CA GLU A 37 25.34 0.32 -0.70
C GLU A 37 24.05 0.88 -1.26
N VAL A 38 22.97 0.79 -0.49
CA VAL A 38 21.65 1.26 -0.92
C VAL A 38 21.73 2.76 -1.08
N VAL A 39 21.91 3.20 -2.31
CA VAL A 39 21.84 4.62 -2.65
C VAL A 39 20.39 5.06 -2.52
N VAL A 40 20.09 5.82 -1.49
CA VAL A 40 18.80 6.51 -1.39
C VAL A 40 18.77 7.60 -2.44
N ILE A 41 18.17 7.31 -3.59
CA ILE A 41 17.87 8.35 -4.58
C ILE A 41 16.67 9.14 -4.06
N ALA A 42 16.98 10.06 -3.14
CA ALA A 42 15.95 10.82 -2.46
C ALA A 42 15.26 11.83 -3.39
N SER A 43 15.96 12.47 -4.26
CA SER A 43 15.45 13.31 -5.36
C SER A 43 16.60 13.61 -6.31
N PRO A 44 16.39 14.22 -7.48
CA PRO A 44 17.48 14.76 -8.28
C PRO A 44 18.38 15.75 -7.53
N LYS A 45 17.94 16.23 -6.36
CA LYS A 45 18.67 17.18 -5.50
C LYS A 45 19.41 16.50 -4.32
N GLU A 46 19.19 15.22 -4.08
CA GLU A 46 19.79 14.47 -2.98
C GLU A 46 20.41 13.16 -3.51
N THR A 47 21.62 13.23 -3.99
CA THR A 47 22.47 12.05 -4.20
C THR A 47 23.34 11.91 -2.96
N GLY A 48 22.90 11.14 -1.98
CA GLY A 48 23.66 10.87 -0.77
C GLY A 48 23.56 9.39 -0.39
N LYS A 49 24.63 8.87 0.14
CA LYS A 49 24.64 7.56 0.75
C LYS A 49 23.75 7.59 1.99
N LEU A 50 22.97 6.54 2.25
CA LEU A 50 22.10 6.45 3.41
C LEU A 50 22.83 6.79 4.73
N ARG A 51 24.12 6.41 4.81
CA ARG A 51 24.99 6.66 5.96
C ARG A 51 25.35 8.14 6.16
N GLU A 52 25.25 8.95 5.11
CA GLU A 52 25.60 10.38 5.11
C GLU A 52 24.38 11.29 5.35
N LEU A 53 23.18 10.72 5.32
CA LEU A 53 21.97 11.49 5.59
C LEU A 53 21.87 11.84 7.08
N PRO A 54 21.67 13.12 7.44
CA PRO A 54 21.55 13.55 8.84
C PRO A 54 20.26 13.08 9.51
N ASN A 55 19.36 12.49 8.75
CA ASN A 55 18.03 12.08 9.19
C ASN A 55 17.95 10.57 9.44
N ALA A 56 17.15 10.17 10.42
CA ALA A 56 16.84 8.77 10.61
C ALA A 56 15.93 8.27 9.50
N VAL A 57 16.44 7.39 8.64
CA VAL A 57 15.71 6.81 7.51
C VAL A 57 15.43 5.35 7.79
N SER A 58 14.23 4.90 7.44
CA SER A 58 13.87 3.48 7.37
C SER A 58 13.54 3.14 5.91
N LEU A 59 14.19 2.10 5.40
CA LEU A 59 13.96 1.57 4.06
C LEU A 59 13.16 0.28 4.18
N ILE A 60 12.14 0.14 3.37
CA ILE A 60 11.33 -1.08 3.24
C ILE A 60 11.45 -1.54 1.81
N SER A 61 12.14 -2.64 1.60
CA SER A 61 12.31 -3.24 0.29
C SER A 61 11.05 -4.02 -0.12
N GLN A 62 10.96 -4.37 -1.40
CA GLN A 62 9.91 -5.25 -1.90
C GLN A 62 9.90 -6.60 -1.18
N LYS A 63 11.08 -7.14 -0.87
CA LYS A 63 11.22 -8.39 -0.12
C LYS A 63 10.62 -8.27 1.29
N ASP A 64 10.88 -7.15 1.99
CA ASP A 64 10.30 -6.89 3.31
C ASP A 64 8.78 -6.78 3.23
N MET A 65 8.27 -6.10 2.21
CA MET A 65 6.82 -6.00 1.97
C MET A 65 6.17 -7.37 1.73
N GLN A 66 6.83 -8.24 0.97
CA GLN A 66 6.32 -9.60 0.70
C GLN A 66 6.34 -10.48 1.94
N ILE A 67 7.46 -10.52 2.68
CA ILE A 67 7.62 -11.35 3.89
C ILE A 67 6.63 -10.93 4.97
N ASN A 68 6.44 -9.63 5.17
CA ASN A 68 5.59 -9.09 6.23
C ASN A 68 4.15 -8.80 5.77
N GLN A 69 3.77 -9.23 4.57
CA GLN A 69 2.42 -9.02 4.02
C GLN A 69 1.97 -7.55 4.03
N ILE A 70 2.89 -6.63 3.73
CA ILE A 70 2.60 -5.19 3.68
C ILE A 70 1.92 -4.88 2.35
N THR A 71 0.66 -4.52 2.41
CA THR A 71 -0.16 -4.20 1.24
C THR A 71 -0.58 -2.73 1.20
N THR A 72 -0.49 -2.04 2.32
CA THR A 72 -0.83 -0.62 2.44
C THR A 72 0.12 0.09 3.40
N LEU A 73 0.07 1.41 3.42
CA LEU A 73 0.88 2.23 4.32
C LEU A 73 0.55 1.99 5.82
N LYS A 74 -0.67 1.58 6.14
CA LYS A 74 -1.06 1.23 7.52
C LYS A 74 -0.22 0.07 8.08
N ASN A 75 0.05 -0.95 7.26
CA ASN A 75 0.83 -2.11 7.68
C ASN A 75 2.29 -1.75 8.01
N VAL A 76 2.82 -0.67 7.46
CA VAL A 76 4.17 -0.18 7.72
C VAL A 76 4.37 0.23 9.19
N SER A 77 3.29 0.61 9.89
CA SER A 77 3.33 0.95 11.32
C SER A 77 3.90 -0.17 12.21
N ALA A 78 3.80 -1.42 11.78
CA ALA A 78 4.32 -2.55 12.52
C ALA A 78 5.86 -2.71 12.40
N LEU A 79 6.47 -2.14 11.38
CA LEU A 79 7.89 -2.32 11.08
C LEU A 79 8.76 -1.10 11.39
N VAL A 80 8.21 0.10 11.26
CA VAL A 80 8.99 1.33 11.36
C VAL A 80 8.81 1.98 12.72
N PRO A 81 9.89 2.10 13.52
CA PRO A 81 9.82 2.75 14.81
C PRO A 81 9.37 4.21 14.71
N ASN A 82 8.51 4.65 15.64
CA ASN A 82 7.96 6.01 15.68
C ASN A 82 7.15 6.43 14.43
N PHE A 83 6.74 5.48 13.62
CA PHE A 83 5.76 5.67 12.55
C PHE A 83 4.43 5.06 12.99
N PHE A 84 3.35 5.80 12.85
CA PHE A 84 2.02 5.33 13.23
C PHE A 84 0.98 5.86 12.26
N MET A 85 0.21 4.95 11.69
CA MET A 85 -0.94 5.25 10.85
C MET A 85 -2.14 4.46 11.37
N PRO A 86 -2.97 5.08 12.23
CA PRO A 86 -4.13 4.41 12.79
C PRO A 86 -5.17 4.12 11.71
N ASP A 87 -5.88 3.02 11.89
CA ASP A 87 -7.03 2.71 11.07
C ASP A 87 -8.31 3.30 11.69
N TYR A 88 -8.93 4.22 10.97
CA TYR A 88 -10.19 4.84 11.36
C TYR A 88 -11.41 4.20 10.67
N GLY A 89 -11.20 3.07 9.98
CA GLY A 89 -12.24 2.35 9.27
C GLY A 89 -12.57 2.91 7.89
N SER A 90 -11.76 3.84 7.37
CA SER A 90 -11.89 4.34 6.01
C SER A 90 -10.54 4.79 5.47
N LYS A 91 -10.29 4.54 4.20
CA LYS A 91 -9.10 5.00 3.47
C LYS A 91 -9.04 6.53 3.38
N ILE A 92 -10.20 7.17 3.25
CA ILE A 92 -10.30 8.63 3.10
C ILE A 92 -9.86 9.36 4.38
N THR A 93 -10.03 8.76 5.55
CA THR A 93 -9.70 9.40 6.84
C THR A 93 -8.30 9.11 7.34
N SER A 94 -7.38 8.81 6.44
CA SER A 94 -5.99 8.48 6.78
C SER A 94 -5.28 9.61 7.52
N ALA A 95 -4.51 9.26 8.54
CA ALA A 95 -3.66 10.20 9.27
C ALA A 95 -2.34 9.52 9.60
N VAL A 96 -1.23 10.16 9.24
CA VAL A 96 0.11 9.65 9.49
C VAL A 96 0.79 10.47 10.58
N TYR A 97 1.43 9.79 11.51
CA TYR A 97 2.21 10.35 12.60
C TYR A 97 3.63 9.82 12.56
N ILE A 98 4.60 10.72 12.64
CA ILE A 98 6.01 10.39 12.81
C ILE A 98 6.52 11.09 14.07
N ARG A 99 7.04 10.32 15.04
CA ARG A 99 7.48 10.85 16.34
C ARG A 99 6.39 11.65 17.07
N GLY A 100 5.13 11.25 16.90
CA GLY A 100 3.97 11.95 17.47
C GLY A 100 3.51 13.18 16.68
N ILE A 101 4.25 13.64 15.67
CA ILE A 101 3.88 14.77 14.83
C ILE A 101 3.03 14.25 13.68
N GLY A 102 1.79 14.68 13.64
CA GLY A 102 0.81 14.28 12.59
C GLY A 102 -0.44 15.14 12.68
N SER A 103 -1.38 14.93 11.77
CA SER A 103 -2.65 15.65 11.76
C SER A 103 -3.79 14.73 11.35
N ARG A 104 -4.80 14.61 12.21
CA ARG A 104 -6.04 13.89 11.90
C ARG A 104 -6.99 14.74 11.06
N ILE A 105 -7.04 16.03 11.35
CA ILE A 105 -7.91 17.03 10.71
C ILE A 105 -7.00 18.03 10.01
N ASN A 106 -7.48 18.69 8.98
CA ASN A 106 -6.72 19.63 8.16
C ASN A 106 -5.61 18.98 7.31
N THR A 107 -4.63 19.79 6.92
CA THR A 107 -3.51 19.38 6.06
C THR A 107 -2.59 18.38 6.76
N PRO A 108 -1.98 17.44 6.03
CA PRO A 108 -1.04 16.50 6.62
C PRO A 108 0.20 17.22 7.15
N ALA A 109 0.78 16.68 8.24
CA ALA A 109 2.06 17.14 8.78
C ALA A 109 3.23 16.26 8.33
N VAL A 110 2.93 15.13 7.67
CA VAL A 110 3.89 14.21 7.06
C VAL A 110 3.61 14.18 5.56
N GLY A 111 4.65 14.42 4.75
CA GLY A 111 4.54 14.41 3.30
C GLY A 111 4.53 13.01 2.73
N LEU A 112 3.78 12.80 1.65
CA LEU A 112 3.82 11.59 0.84
C LEU A 112 4.18 11.95 -0.60
N TYR A 113 5.18 11.27 -1.13
CA TYR A 113 5.63 11.39 -2.52
C TYR A 113 5.65 10.02 -3.17
N VAL A 114 5.02 9.89 -4.32
CA VAL A 114 5.08 8.68 -5.15
C VAL A 114 5.81 9.04 -6.43
N ASP A 115 6.94 8.40 -6.70
CA ASP A 115 7.83 8.71 -7.83
C ASP A 115 8.16 10.21 -7.97
N ASN A 116 8.42 10.88 -6.84
CA ASN A 116 8.68 12.32 -6.71
C ASN A 116 7.46 13.24 -6.95
N ILE A 117 6.26 12.71 -7.13
CA ILE A 117 5.02 13.47 -7.24
C ILE A 117 4.40 13.59 -5.84
N PRO A 118 4.18 14.82 -5.32
CA PRO A 118 3.57 15.01 -4.00
C PRO A 118 2.09 14.67 -3.99
N TYR A 119 1.66 13.88 -3.02
CA TYR A 119 0.25 13.69 -2.68
C TYR A 119 -0.16 14.74 -1.67
N ILE A 120 -1.00 15.65 -2.10
CA ILE A 120 -1.32 16.87 -1.33
C ILE A 120 -2.36 16.58 -0.26
N ASP A 121 -3.33 15.73 -0.57
CA ASP A 121 -4.42 15.38 0.32
C ASP A 121 -4.17 14.01 0.98
N LYS A 122 -4.37 13.95 2.28
CA LYS A 122 -4.20 12.72 3.07
C LYS A 122 -5.22 11.63 2.75
N SER A 123 -6.35 11.96 2.14
CA SER A 123 -7.32 10.97 1.67
C SER A 123 -6.72 10.01 0.64
N ALA A 124 -5.67 10.44 -0.05
CA ALA A 124 -4.94 9.62 -1.02
C ALA A 124 -3.76 8.84 -0.41
N PHE A 125 -3.55 8.85 0.93
CA PHE A 125 -2.39 8.21 1.55
C PHE A 125 -2.55 6.70 1.72
N ASP A 126 -3.76 6.19 1.77
CA ASP A 126 -4.04 4.77 1.94
C ASP A 126 -4.38 4.11 0.60
N PHE A 127 -3.37 3.80 -0.19
CA PHE A 127 -3.49 3.11 -1.47
C PHE A 127 -2.83 1.73 -1.42
N ASN A 128 -3.17 0.85 -2.36
CA ASN A 128 -2.66 -0.51 -2.40
C ASN A 128 -1.26 -0.59 -3.03
N PHE A 129 -0.38 -1.43 -2.46
CA PHE A 129 1.01 -1.62 -2.86
C PHE A 129 1.15 -2.80 -3.84
N TYR A 130 0.65 -2.66 -5.07
CA TYR A 130 0.72 -3.72 -6.06
C TYR A 130 1.92 -3.61 -7.02
N ASP A 131 2.48 -2.40 -7.20
CA ASP A 131 3.58 -2.10 -8.14
C ASP A 131 4.78 -1.41 -7.45
N ILE A 132 4.87 -1.50 -6.12
CA ILE A 132 5.87 -0.79 -5.33
C ILE A 132 7.18 -1.59 -5.26
N GLU A 133 8.30 -0.91 -5.49
CA GLU A 133 9.65 -1.44 -5.36
C GLU A 133 10.22 -1.18 -3.96
N ARG A 134 10.07 0.05 -3.45
CA ARG A 134 10.66 0.48 -2.18
C ARG A 134 9.88 1.63 -1.55
N ILE A 135 9.92 1.68 -0.23
CA ILE A 135 9.38 2.78 0.56
C ILE A 135 10.50 3.32 1.45
N ASP A 136 10.75 4.62 1.37
CA ASP A 136 11.72 5.33 2.20
C ASP A 136 10.96 6.23 3.17
N ILE A 137 11.18 6.07 4.47
CA ILE A 137 10.55 6.87 5.52
C ILE A 137 11.61 7.70 6.22
N LEU A 138 11.61 8.99 5.95
CA LEU A 138 12.49 9.98 6.54
C LEU A 138 11.82 10.57 7.78
N ARG A 139 12.39 10.31 8.94
CA ARG A 139 11.82 10.71 10.24
C ARG A 139 12.46 12.00 10.73
N GLY A 140 11.74 13.09 10.65
CA GLY A 140 12.17 14.44 11.05
C GLY A 140 11.83 15.47 9.97
N PRO A 141 11.94 16.76 10.27
CA PRO A 141 11.56 17.84 9.36
C PRO A 141 12.29 17.79 8.04
N GLN A 142 11.54 17.90 6.94
CA GLN A 142 12.07 17.91 5.55
C GLN A 142 11.63 19.17 4.79
N GLY A 143 11.21 20.22 5.50
CA GLY A 143 10.60 21.40 4.90
C GLY A 143 11.49 22.18 3.94
N THR A 144 12.81 22.15 4.14
CA THR A 144 13.78 22.88 3.28
C THR A 144 13.85 22.34 1.85
N LEU A 145 13.70 21.03 1.66
CA LEU A 145 13.80 20.38 0.36
C LEU A 145 12.42 20.08 -0.26
N TYR A 146 11.46 19.70 0.57
CA TYR A 146 10.16 19.20 0.13
C TYR A 146 9.00 20.17 0.42
N GLY A 147 9.28 21.27 1.13
CA GLY A 147 8.32 22.32 1.36
C GLY A 147 7.23 21.97 2.38
N ARG A 148 6.00 22.38 2.11
CA ARG A 148 4.87 22.21 3.04
C ARG A 148 4.56 20.74 3.36
N ASN A 149 3.87 20.52 4.49
CA ASN A 149 3.37 19.22 4.92
C ASN A 149 4.47 18.20 5.30
N THR A 150 5.71 18.62 5.53
CA THR A 150 6.84 17.73 5.86
C THR A 150 7.49 18.06 7.20
N MET A 151 6.71 18.56 8.15
CA MET A 151 7.19 18.96 9.47
C MET A 151 7.51 17.74 10.35
N GLY A 152 6.72 16.67 10.29
CA GLY A 152 6.96 15.42 11.02
C GLY A 152 7.91 14.48 10.30
N GLY A 153 7.93 14.54 8.98
CA GLY A 153 8.73 13.65 8.14
C GLY A 153 8.22 13.55 6.72
N LEU A 154 8.81 12.62 5.98
CA LEU A 154 8.53 12.38 4.58
C LEU A 154 8.46 10.89 4.30
N ILE A 155 7.47 10.47 3.54
CA ILE A 155 7.32 9.13 2.99
C ILE A 155 7.55 9.22 1.49
N LYS A 156 8.51 8.45 0.99
CA LYS A 156 8.74 8.32 -0.45
C LYS A 156 8.46 6.90 -0.88
N VAL A 157 7.59 6.77 -1.83
CA VAL A 157 7.21 5.50 -2.43
C VAL A 157 7.76 5.47 -3.85
N HIS A 158 8.50 4.42 -4.15
CA HIS A 158 9.09 4.20 -5.46
C HIS A 158 8.37 3.04 -6.12
N THR A 159 7.75 3.28 -7.27
CA THR A 159 7.18 2.20 -8.07
C THR A 159 8.29 1.53 -8.88
N ARG A 160 8.11 0.27 -9.22
CA ARG A 160 9.10 -0.48 -9.97
C ARG A 160 9.25 0.09 -11.37
N SER A 161 10.49 0.33 -11.77
CA SER A 161 10.79 0.88 -13.09
C SER A 161 10.66 -0.18 -14.18
N PRO A 162 9.94 0.08 -15.27
CA PRO A 162 9.88 -0.83 -16.42
C PRO A 162 11.19 -0.91 -17.21
N PHE A 163 12.18 -0.06 -16.93
CA PHE A 163 13.52 -0.21 -17.46
C PHE A 163 14.37 -1.23 -16.69
N SER A 164 14.21 -1.31 -15.38
CA SER A 164 14.96 -2.23 -14.52
C SER A 164 14.37 -3.62 -14.43
N TYR A 165 13.06 -3.73 -14.62
CA TYR A 165 12.34 -5.00 -14.54
C TYR A 165 11.37 -5.18 -15.71
N GLN A 166 11.31 -6.40 -16.23
CA GLN A 166 10.40 -6.80 -17.29
C GLN A 166 9.70 -8.09 -16.88
N GLY A 167 8.41 -8.17 -17.12
CA GLY A 167 7.62 -9.33 -16.75
C GLY A 167 6.21 -8.97 -16.30
N THR A 168 5.50 -9.96 -15.79
CA THR A 168 4.15 -9.80 -15.27
C THR A 168 4.11 -10.32 -13.85
N ASP A 169 3.77 -9.46 -12.92
CA ASP A 169 3.55 -9.81 -11.52
C ASP A 169 2.05 -10.06 -11.30
N VAL A 170 1.72 -11.21 -10.71
CA VAL A 170 0.35 -11.56 -10.32
C VAL A 170 0.36 -11.92 -8.85
N LYS A 171 -0.54 -11.31 -8.08
CA LYS A 171 -0.73 -11.63 -6.67
C LYS A 171 -2.20 -11.91 -6.41
N LEU A 172 -2.48 -13.04 -5.80
CA LEU A 172 -3.82 -13.43 -5.36
C LEU A 172 -3.79 -13.71 -3.87
N SER A 173 -4.77 -13.20 -3.14
CA SER A 173 -4.89 -13.40 -1.71
C SER A 173 -6.34 -13.70 -1.33
N TYR A 174 -6.53 -14.64 -0.40
CA TYR A 174 -7.85 -14.99 0.12
C TYR A 174 -7.77 -15.20 1.64
N GLY A 175 -8.75 -14.64 2.36
CA GLY A 175 -8.92 -14.80 3.79
C GLY A 175 -10.34 -15.24 4.13
N SER A 176 -10.51 -16.42 4.73
CA SER A 176 -11.81 -17.04 4.92
C SER A 176 -12.71 -16.30 5.92
N LYS A 177 -12.13 -15.67 6.95
CA LYS A 177 -12.88 -15.13 8.08
C LYS A 177 -13.80 -13.95 7.73
N SER A 178 -13.30 -13.01 6.92
CA SER A 178 -14.09 -11.87 6.41
C SER A 178 -14.44 -12.01 4.93
N ASN A 179 -14.22 -13.20 4.35
CA ASN A 179 -14.29 -13.41 2.91
C ASN A 179 -13.42 -12.38 2.16
N TYR A 180 -12.24 -12.09 2.75
CA TYR A 180 -11.26 -11.19 2.13
C TYR A 180 -10.75 -11.79 0.83
N ARG A 181 -10.77 -11.00 -0.21
CA ARG A 181 -10.30 -11.38 -1.54
C ARG A 181 -9.51 -10.23 -2.14
N SER A 182 -8.35 -10.52 -2.67
CA SER A 182 -7.52 -9.53 -3.35
C SER A 182 -6.85 -10.16 -4.55
N ALA A 183 -6.82 -9.42 -5.65
CA ALA A 183 -6.12 -9.77 -6.86
C ALA A 183 -5.40 -8.54 -7.38
N SER A 184 -4.14 -8.68 -7.77
CA SER A 184 -3.42 -7.64 -8.48
C SER A 184 -2.61 -8.23 -9.63
N LEU A 185 -2.49 -7.45 -10.70
CA LEU A 185 -1.71 -7.79 -11.88
C LEU A 185 -1.00 -6.54 -12.35
N THR A 186 0.31 -6.66 -12.62
CA THR A 186 1.09 -5.57 -13.20
C THR A 186 2.02 -6.14 -14.26
N HIS A 187 2.00 -5.55 -15.43
CA HIS A 187 2.89 -5.90 -16.54
C HIS A 187 3.89 -4.77 -16.78
N TYR A 188 5.17 -5.15 -16.95
CA TYR A 188 6.27 -4.25 -17.20
C TYR A 188 6.92 -4.63 -18.53
N HIS A 189 7.06 -3.67 -19.42
CA HIS A 189 7.64 -3.90 -20.75
C HIS A 189 8.58 -2.77 -21.13
N ARG A 190 9.79 -3.14 -21.56
CA ARG A 190 10.75 -2.24 -22.19
C ARG A 190 10.72 -2.47 -23.70
N TRP A 191 10.18 -1.50 -24.42
CA TRP A 191 10.10 -1.58 -25.87
C TRP A 191 11.47 -1.42 -26.55
N ASN A 192 12.26 -0.47 -26.03
CA ASN A 192 13.62 -0.21 -26.47
C ASN A 192 14.42 0.49 -25.37
N GLU A 193 15.66 0.90 -25.66
CA GLU A 193 16.52 1.59 -24.68
C GLU A 193 16.00 2.97 -24.27
N ARG A 194 15.07 3.54 -25.03
CA ARG A 194 14.54 4.89 -24.81
C ARG A 194 13.07 4.93 -24.38
N PHE A 195 12.34 3.81 -24.48
CA PHE A 195 10.94 3.77 -24.11
C PHE A 195 10.58 2.49 -23.37
N ALA A 196 9.95 2.66 -22.21
CA ALA A 196 9.42 1.56 -21.42
C ALA A 196 8.10 1.98 -20.76
N PHE A 197 7.22 1.02 -20.52
CA PHE A 197 5.95 1.26 -19.83
C PHE A 197 5.63 0.15 -18.85
N SER A 198 4.77 0.49 -17.88
CA SER A 198 4.11 -0.48 -17.02
C SER A 198 2.62 -0.16 -16.96
N ALA A 199 1.82 -1.21 -16.84
CA ALA A 199 0.38 -1.10 -16.64
C ALA A 199 -0.05 -2.15 -15.65
N GLY A 200 -0.79 -1.74 -14.64
CA GLY A 200 -1.24 -2.66 -13.61
C GLY A 200 -2.52 -2.20 -12.97
N GLY A 201 -3.14 -3.13 -12.23
CA GLY A 201 -4.34 -2.85 -11.47
C GLY A 201 -4.54 -3.85 -10.35
N TYR A 202 -5.44 -3.51 -9.45
CA TYR A 202 -5.81 -4.35 -8.33
C TYR A 202 -7.31 -4.30 -8.07
N TYR A 203 -7.76 -5.33 -7.41
CA TYR A 203 -9.08 -5.43 -6.81
C TYR A 203 -8.94 -5.99 -5.40
N GLU A 204 -9.67 -5.46 -4.46
CA GLU A 204 -9.70 -5.88 -3.07
C GLU A 204 -11.13 -5.81 -2.53
N GLY A 205 -11.55 -6.83 -1.80
CA GLY A 205 -12.88 -6.85 -1.20
C GLY A 205 -12.90 -7.64 0.10
N SER A 206 -13.75 -7.19 1.03
CA SER A 206 -14.01 -7.86 2.31
C SER A 206 -15.46 -7.66 2.71
N ASP A 207 -16.09 -8.70 3.24
CA ASP A 207 -17.44 -8.60 3.77
C ASP A 207 -17.50 -7.92 5.16
N GLY A 208 -16.32 -7.74 5.81
CA GLY A 208 -16.24 -7.18 7.16
C GLY A 208 -16.49 -8.19 8.29
N PHE A 209 -16.33 -7.70 9.52
CA PHE A 209 -16.40 -8.49 10.76
C PHE A 209 -17.59 -8.09 11.64
N PHE A 210 -17.95 -6.80 11.64
CA PHE A 210 -18.97 -6.25 12.53
C PHE A 210 -20.37 -6.42 11.96
N ARG A 211 -21.31 -6.81 12.83
CA ARG A 211 -22.72 -6.90 12.48
C ARG A 211 -23.52 -5.84 13.21
N ASN A 212 -24.41 -5.20 12.48
CA ASN A 212 -25.41 -4.32 13.08
C ASN A 212 -26.47 -5.19 13.79
N ALA A 213 -26.62 -4.99 15.10
CA ALA A 213 -27.54 -5.77 15.90
C ALA A 213 -29.04 -5.54 15.53
N TYR A 214 -29.35 -4.41 14.92
CA TYR A 214 -30.73 -4.07 14.52
C TYR A 214 -31.18 -4.80 13.25
N ASN A 215 -30.31 -4.85 12.22
CA ASN A 215 -30.69 -5.41 10.92
C ASN A 215 -29.86 -6.66 10.51
N GLY A 216 -28.91 -7.10 11.35
CA GLY A 216 -28.08 -8.27 11.13
C GLY A 216 -27.06 -8.15 9.96
N LYS A 217 -27.00 -7.01 9.28
CA LYS A 217 -26.09 -6.80 8.16
C LYS A 217 -24.68 -6.48 8.64
N LYS A 218 -23.68 -6.93 7.90
CA LYS A 218 -22.29 -6.48 8.07
C LYS A 218 -22.17 -5.03 7.66
N ILE A 219 -21.37 -4.25 8.38
CA ILE A 219 -21.30 -2.79 8.23
C ILE A 219 -19.92 -2.26 7.87
N ASP A 220 -18.89 -3.03 8.09
CA ASP A 220 -17.50 -2.71 7.78
C ASP A 220 -17.01 -3.43 6.50
N ASN A 221 -17.93 -3.68 5.58
CA ASN A 221 -17.57 -4.18 4.26
C ASN A 221 -16.69 -3.18 3.51
N MET A 222 -15.79 -3.69 2.71
CA MET A 222 -14.92 -2.89 1.87
C MET A 222 -14.85 -3.49 0.47
N GLU A 223 -14.92 -2.64 -0.52
CA GLU A 223 -14.62 -2.96 -1.91
C GLU A 223 -13.78 -1.84 -2.51
N ALA A 224 -12.61 -2.18 -3.03
CA ALA A 224 -11.69 -1.22 -3.62
C ALA A 224 -11.05 -1.79 -4.88
N GLY A 225 -10.73 -0.93 -5.81
CA GLY A 225 -10.04 -1.31 -7.02
C GLY A 225 -9.43 -0.11 -7.70
N GLY A 226 -8.38 -0.35 -8.45
CA GLY A 226 -7.69 0.73 -9.13
C GLY A 226 -6.68 0.22 -10.14
N GLY A 227 -6.08 1.15 -10.82
CA GLY A 227 -5.03 0.84 -11.77
C GLY A 227 -4.13 2.04 -12.05
N ARG A 228 -2.93 1.74 -12.50
CA ARG A 228 -1.92 2.72 -12.85
C ARG A 228 -1.26 2.33 -14.17
N ILE A 229 -1.02 3.33 -15.01
CA ILE A 229 -0.21 3.22 -16.21
C ILE A 229 0.93 4.22 -16.07
N ARG A 230 2.15 3.76 -16.27
CA ARG A 230 3.35 4.60 -16.27
C ARG A 230 4.10 4.38 -17.57
N ALA A 231 4.51 5.46 -18.23
CA ALA A 231 5.34 5.44 -19.42
C ALA A 231 6.55 6.34 -19.24
N ILE A 232 7.73 5.79 -19.47
CA ILE A 232 9.00 6.52 -19.37
C ILE A 232 9.59 6.60 -20.75
N TRP A 233 9.87 7.82 -21.20
CA TRP A 233 10.48 8.10 -22.48
C TRP A 233 11.72 8.97 -22.33
N LEU A 234 12.80 8.54 -22.96
CA LEU A 234 14.12 9.18 -23.00
C LEU A 234 14.40 9.69 -24.41
N PRO A 235 13.82 10.85 -24.82
CA PRO A 235 14.02 11.36 -26.18
C PRO A 235 15.47 11.71 -26.47
N SER A 236 16.23 12.11 -25.46
CA SER A 236 17.68 12.33 -25.50
C SER A 236 18.34 11.94 -24.18
N ASP A 237 19.66 11.85 -24.15
CA ASP A 237 20.41 11.43 -22.95
C ASP A 237 20.23 12.41 -21.77
N ASN A 238 19.84 13.65 -22.05
CA ASN A 238 19.64 14.70 -21.05
C ASN A 238 18.16 14.97 -20.71
N LEU A 239 17.22 14.27 -21.36
CA LEU A 239 15.79 14.48 -21.17
C LEU A 239 15.06 13.17 -20.85
N LYS A 240 14.46 13.11 -19.67
CA LYS A 240 13.56 12.04 -19.24
C LYS A 240 12.15 12.59 -19.08
N LEU A 241 11.21 12.00 -19.77
CA LEU A 241 9.78 12.23 -19.60
C LEU A 241 9.17 11.01 -18.90
N ASP A 242 8.48 11.25 -17.80
CA ASP A 242 7.88 10.21 -16.96
C ASP A 242 6.40 10.55 -16.77
N PHE A 243 5.53 9.80 -17.43
CA PHE A 243 4.08 9.99 -17.41
C PHE A 243 3.43 8.92 -16.56
N THR A 244 2.65 9.33 -15.59
CA THR A 244 1.88 8.42 -14.75
C THR A 244 0.43 8.87 -14.73
N VAL A 245 -0.47 7.91 -14.97
CA VAL A 245 -1.91 8.09 -14.80
C VAL A 245 -2.41 6.95 -13.92
N GLY A 246 -3.15 7.29 -12.89
CA GLY A 246 -3.74 6.33 -11.95
C GLY A 246 -5.19 6.68 -11.66
N TYR A 247 -5.97 5.66 -11.36
CA TYR A 247 -7.33 5.75 -10.89
C TYR A 247 -7.55 4.73 -9.78
N ASP A 248 -8.11 5.18 -8.67
CA ASP A 248 -8.47 4.36 -7.53
C ASP A 248 -9.90 4.63 -7.12
N TYR A 249 -10.64 3.56 -6.82
CA TYR A 249 -12.01 3.57 -6.31
C TYR A 249 -12.07 2.80 -5.01
N SER A 250 -12.84 3.29 -4.05
CA SER A 250 -13.09 2.62 -2.78
C SER A 250 -14.53 2.87 -2.33
N ASP A 251 -15.21 1.80 -1.93
CA ASP A 251 -16.51 1.80 -1.26
C ASP A 251 -16.36 1.06 0.08
N GLU A 252 -16.61 1.78 1.17
CA GLU A 252 -16.31 1.31 2.52
C GLU A 252 -17.47 1.61 3.47
N GLY A 253 -17.93 0.61 4.20
CA GLY A 253 -18.92 0.75 5.25
C GLY A 253 -18.41 1.50 6.49
N GLY A 254 -17.08 1.49 6.69
CA GLY A 254 -16.44 2.12 7.85
C GLY A 254 -16.66 1.37 9.16
N TYR A 255 -15.99 1.84 10.21
CA TYR A 255 -16.18 1.27 11.54
C TYR A 255 -17.45 1.78 12.20
N PRO A 256 -18.12 0.94 12.99
CA PRO A 256 -19.27 1.36 13.76
C PRO A 256 -18.84 2.26 14.92
N TYR A 257 -19.22 3.52 14.85
CA TYR A 257 -19.06 4.47 15.94
C TYR A 257 -20.35 4.56 16.74
N TYR A 258 -20.26 4.60 18.07
CA TYR A 258 -21.38 4.87 18.94
C TYR A 258 -21.01 5.98 19.94
N TYR A 259 -22.00 6.73 20.32
CA TYR A 259 -21.82 7.83 21.27
C TYR A 259 -21.71 7.29 22.70
N THR A 260 -20.63 7.65 23.41
CA THR A 260 -20.38 7.21 24.80
C THR A 260 -20.50 8.34 25.83
N GLY A 261 -20.79 9.57 25.39
CA GLY A 261 -20.85 10.73 26.25
C GLY A 261 -22.20 10.92 26.98
N ALA A 262 -22.25 11.94 27.83
CA ALA A 262 -23.43 12.29 28.60
C ALA A 262 -24.47 13.02 27.71
N LEU A 263 -25.18 12.29 26.86
CA LEU A 263 -26.51 12.73 26.47
C LEU A 263 -27.43 12.65 27.71
N ASP A 264 -28.30 13.59 27.84
CA ASP A 264 -29.33 13.56 28.89
C ASP A 264 -30.15 12.29 28.74
N LYS A 265 -29.87 11.32 29.62
CA LYS A 265 -30.46 9.98 29.59
C LYS A 265 -32.02 10.01 29.79
N ASN A 266 -32.58 11.15 30.14
CA ASN A 266 -34.00 11.35 30.38
C ASN A 266 -34.78 11.79 29.13
N LYS A 267 -34.12 12.03 28.00
CA LYS A 267 -34.81 12.37 26.75
C LYS A 267 -35.24 11.10 26.01
N GLU A 268 -36.53 10.99 25.67
CA GLU A 268 -37.08 9.88 24.86
C GLU A 268 -36.32 9.69 23.55
N GLU A 269 -35.90 10.78 22.91
CA GLU A 269 -35.06 10.79 21.70
C GLU A 269 -33.73 10.06 21.86
N TYR A 270 -33.12 10.07 23.07
CA TYR A 270 -31.93 9.31 23.39
C TYR A 270 -32.19 7.80 23.40
N GLN A 271 -33.27 7.37 24.01
CA GLN A 271 -33.61 5.94 24.10
C GLN A 271 -33.95 5.37 22.71
N GLU A 272 -34.65 6.13 21.90
CA GLU A 272 -34.99 5.74 20.54
C GLU A 272 -33.74 5.63 19.66
N HIS A 273 -32.80 6.56 19.80
CA HIS A 273 -31.55 6.57 19.00
C HIS A 273 -30.62 5.42 19.36
N ILE A 274 -30.41 5.14 20.64
CA ILE A 274 -29.58 4.03 21.10
C ILE A 274 -30.18 2.67 20.77
N GLY A 275 -31.51 2.53 20.86
CA GLY A 275 -32.19 1.30 20.45
C GLY A 275 -32.01 0.95 18.98
N LYS A 276 -31.75 1.95 18.12
CA LYS A 276 -31.51 1.78 16.67
C LYS A 276 -30.04 1.60 16.28
N ILE A 277 -29.07 1.95 17.16
CA ILE A 277 -27.62 1.91 16.86
C ILE A 277 -26.89 0.88 17.75
N SER A 278 -27.55 -0.20 18.13
CA SER A 278 -26.82 -1.28 18.81
C SER A 278 -26.13 -2.19 17.78
N TYR A 279 -24.86 -2.47 17.98
CA TYR A 279 -24.10 -3.42 17.18
C TYR A 279 -23.33 -4.38 18.08
N ASN A 280 -23.24 -5.61 17.64
CA ASN A 280 -22.53 -6.64 18.36
C ASN A 280 -21.06 -6.64 17.98
N ARG A 281 -20.16 -6.61 18.98
CA ARG A 281 -18.70 -6.69 18.84
C ARG A 281 -18.19 -8.11 18.77
N ASP A 282 -19.02 -9.09 18.50
CA ASP A 282 -18.56 -10.47 18.40
C ASP A 282 -17.55 -10.64 17.26
N CYS A 283 -16.31 -10.36 17.57
CA CYS A 283 -15.15 -10.83 16.84
C CYS A 283 -14.95 -12.30 17.21
N GLY A 284 -15.83 -13.16 16.70
CA GLY A 284 -15.70 -14.60 16.83
C GLY A 284 -14.57 -15.17 15.98
#